data_07bc0ba57d7059e118aba520bbd9d39b
#
_entry.id   07bc0ba57d7059e118aba520bbd9d39b
#
_cell.length_a   1.000
_cell.length_b   1.000
_cell.length_c   1.000
_cell.angle_alpha   90.00
_cell.angle_beta   90.00
_cell.angle_gamma   90.00
#
_symmetry.space_group_name_H-M   'P 1'
#
loop_
_entity.id
_entity.type
_entity.pdbx_description
1 polymer ?
#
loop_
_entity_poly.entity_id
_entity_poly.type
_entity_poly.pdbx_seq_one_letter_code
_entity_poly.pdbx_strand_id
1 'polypeptide(L)'
;LEASDIERVIKAVRRYLPLANDCEITYEGRLSGFGTDKMEAALAGGANRFSLGVQSFDTKIRQAVGRRSDKETLIRQLEKLMSYDQAAIVIDLIYGFPFQTLETWKEDLRIGRELNLDGIDCYQLRVFEKSPLYKYIQNGKLPPGPDHELRAAMFQEAVQSMHEAGWKRLSISHWVSNTRERNFYNYYAKTRTDCLAFGPGAGGNLS
;
A
#
# COMPACT_ATOMS: atom_id res chain seq x y z
N LEU A 1 -1.66 0.19 -17.28
CA LEU A 1 -2.45 1.21 -17.98
C LEU A 1 -1.57 2.42 -18.28
N GLU A 2 -1.81 3.06 -19.42
CA GLU A 2 -1.25 4.36 -19.75
C GLU A 2 -1.97 5.46 -18.96
N ALA A 3 -1.35 6.63 -18.82
CA ALA A 3 -1.92 7.74 -18.04
C ALA A 3 -3.32 8.15 -18.54
N SER A 4 -3.48 8.27 -19.86
CA SER A 4 -4.78 8.59 -20.49
C SER A 4 -5.88 7.55 -20.22
N ASP A 5 -5.52 6.28 -20.07
CA ASP A 5 -6.48 5.21 -19.75
C ASP A 5 -6.93 5.30 -18.29
N ILE A 6 -6.03 5.65 -17.37
CA ILE A 6 -6.34 5.83 -15.94
C ILE A 6 -7.41 6.93 -15.80
N GLU A 7 -7.15 8.09 -16.37
CA GLU A 7 -8.10 9.21 -16.34
C GLU A 7 -9.44 8.86 -16.98
N ARG A 8 -9.42 8.22 -18.16
CA ARG A 8 -10.61 7.81 -18.89
C ARG A 8 -11.48 6.82 -18.11
N VAL A 9 -10.87 5.83 -17.46
CA VAL A 9 -11.60 4.85 -16.65
C VAL A 9 -12.27 5.53 -15.45
N ILE A 10 -11.55 6.36 -14.70
CA ILE A 10 -12.12 7.06 -13.54
C ILE A 10 -13.25 8.00 -13.97
N LYS A 11 -13.06 8.75 -15.04
CA LYS A 11 -14.12 9.62 -15.60
C LYS A 11 -15.33 8.83 -16.07
N ALA A 12 -15.14 7.64 -16.67
CA ALA A 12 -16.25 6.79 -17.08
C ALA A 12 -17.05 6.31 -15.86
N VAL A 13 -16.36 5.85 -14.80
CA VAL A 13 -17.02 5.46 -13.54
C VAL A 13 -17.85 6.61 -12.99
N ARG A 14 -17.28 7.82 -12.90
CA ARG A 14 -17.99 9.01 -12.42
C ARG A 14 -19.18 9.42 -13.30
N ARG A 15 -19.10 9.18 -14.60
CA ARG A 15 -20.17 9.54 -15.56
C ARG A 15 -21.36 8.58 -15.54
N TYR A 16 -21.08 7.28 -15.39
CA TYR A 16 -22.08 6.24 -15.62
C TYR A 16 -22.61 5.58 -14.35
N LEU A 17 -21.96 5.81 -13.20
CA LEU A 17 -22.43 5.29 -11.92
C LEU A 17 -22.95 6.41 -11.01
N PRO A 18 -24.01 6.16 -10.23
CA PRO A 18 -24.58 7.13 -9.30
C PRO A 18 -23.71 7.24 -8.04
N LEU A 19 -22.57 7.92 -8.13
CA LEU A 19 -21.65 8.09 -7.02
C LEU A 19 -22.16 9.10 -6.00
N ALA A 20 -21.95 8.82 -4.73
CA ALA A 20 -22.15 9.79 -3.65
C ALA A 20 -21.16 10.96 -3.80
N ASN A 21 -21.53 12.16 -3.33
CA ASN A 21 -20.68 13.35 -3.44
C ASN A 21 -19.35 13.21 -2.71
N ASP A 22 -19.32 12.41 -1.64
CA ASP A 22 -18.16 12.14 -0.81
C ASP A 22 -17.54 10.76 -1.06
N CYS A 23 -17.83 10.13 -2.20
CA CYS A 23 -17.30 8.81 -2.53
C CYS A 23 -15.78 8.79 -2.52
N GLU A 24 -15.22 7.71 -2.01
CA GLU A 24 -13.79 7.43 -2.08
C GLU A 24 -13.48 6.76 -3.43
N ILE A 25 -12.59 7.36 -4.20
CA ILE A 25 -12.05 6.79 -5.44
C ILE A 25 -10.57 6.50 -5.21
N THR A 26 -10.30 5.24 -4.94
CA THR A 26 -8.95 4.77 -4.63
C THR A 26 -8.23 4.28 -5.88
N TYR A 27 -7.04 4.81 -6.13
CA TYR A 27 -6.08 4.21 -7.04
C TYR A 27 -5.15 3.29 -6.25
N GLU A 28 -5.17 2.01 -6.57
CA GLU A 28 -4.26 1.02 -5.99
C GLU A 28 -3.18 0.61 -7.00
N GLY A 29 -1.95 0.52 -6.55
CA GLY A 29 -0.87 0.14 -7.43
C GLY A 29 0.49 0.00 -6.77
N ARG A 30 1.47 -0.22 -7.66
CA ARG A 30 2.89 -0.20 -7.27
C ARG A 30 3.44 1.18 -7.50
N LEU A 31 4.20 1.70 -6.55
CA LEU A 31 4.86 2.98 -6.72
C LEU A 31 5.87 2.94 -7.89
N SER A 32 6.55 1.79 -8.10
CA SER A 32 7.39 1.60 -9.29
C SER A 32 6.55 1.59 -10.57
N GLY A 33 6.85 2.51 -11.49
CA GLY A 33 6.09 2.69 -12.74
C GLY A 33 4.84 3.55 -12.59
N PHE A 34 4.68 4.21 -11.44
CA PHE A 34 3.68 5.24 -11.20
C PHE A 34 4.37 6.60 -11.26
N GLY A 35 4.63 7.06 -12.48
CA GLY A 35 5.26 8.35 -12.77
C GLY A 35 4.31 9.53 -12.59
N THR A 36 4.87 10.74 -12.72
CA THR A 36 4.13 11.99 -12.58
C THR A 36 2.92 12.08 -13.53
N ASP A 37 3.06 11.59 -14.74
CA ASP A 37 1.99 11.51 -15.75
C ASP A 37 0.78 10.72 -15.27
N LYS A 38 1.02 9.58 -14.62
CA LYS A 38 -0.05 8.73 -14.06
C LYS A 38 -0.64 9.32 -12.78
N MET A 39 0.18 9.96 -11.96
CA MET A 39 -0.29 10.69 -10.76
C MET A 39 -1.29 11.77 -11.17
N GLU A 40 -0.89 12.61 -12.12
CA GLU A 40 -1.72 13.71 -12.63
C GLU A 40 -2.99 13.22 -13.32
N ALA A 41 -2.89 12.16 -14.12
CA ALA A 41 -4.04 11.55 -14.77
C ALA A 41 -5.06 10.96 -13.77
N ALA A 42 -4.59 10.30 -12.71
CA ALA A 42 -5.46 9.77 -11.67
C ALA A 42 -6.19 10.90 -10.91
N LEU A 43 -5.46 11.95 -10.53
CA LEU A 43 -6.02 13.13 -9.89
C LEU A 43 -7.02 13.86 -10.80
N ALA A 44 -6.67 14.07 -12.08
CA ALA A 44 -7.57 14.68 -13.07
C ALA A 44 -8.82 13.85 -13.34
N GLY A 45 -8.74 12.53 -13.20
CA GLY A 45 -9.88 11.62 -13.22
C GLY A 45 -10.79 11.78 -11.99
N GLY A 46 -10.24 12.21 -10.88
CA GLY A 46 -10.93 12.40 -9.60
C GLY A 46 -10.60 11.36 -8.54
N ALA A 47 -9.45 10.66 -8.65
CA ALA A 47 -8.93 9.86 -7.55
C ALA A 47 -8.65 10.77 -6.35
N ASN A 48 -9.14 10.39 -5.18
CA ASN A 48 -8.95 11.13 -3.92
C ASN A 48 -8.28 10.30 -2.82
N ARG A 49 -7.82 9.10 -3.18
CA ARG A 49 -7.05 8.21 -2.33
C ARG A 49 -6.08 7.39 -3.17
N PHE A 50 -4.85 7.23 -2.69
CA PHE A 50 -3.84 6.35 -3.27
C PHE A 50 -3.40 5.31 -2.24
N SER A 51 -3.44 4.03 -2.62
CA SER A 51 -2.89 2.92 -1.83
C SER A 51 -1.74 2.29 -2.61
N LEU A 52 -0.51 2.50 -2.15
CA LEU A 52 0.68 2.22 -2.94
C LEU A 52 1.59 1.19 -2.29
N GLY A 53 1.81 0.09 -2.98
CA GLY A 53 2.71 -0.96 -2.52
C GLY A 53 4.17 -0.55 -2.55
N VAL A 54 4.70 -0.09 -1.42
CA VAL A 54 6.12 0.16 -1.16
C VAL A 54 6.82 -1.12 -0.73
N GLN A 55 6.25 -1.85 0.19
CA GLN A 55 6.65 -3.11 0.80
C GLN A 55 7.82 -2.98 1.80
N SER A 56 8.89 -2.30 1.45
CA SER A 56 10.04 -1.92 2.28
C SER A 56 10.77 -0.78 1.60
N PHE A 57 11.44 0.08 2.35
CA PHE A 57 12.36 1.09 1.82
C PHE A 57 13.78 0.53 1.68
N ASP A 58 14.10 -0.61 2.30
CA ASP A 58 15.41 -1.22 2.15
C ASP A 58 15.63 -1.75 0.73
N THR A 59 16.63 -1.21 0.04
CA THR A 59 16.93 -1.54 -1.37
C THR A 59 17.30 -3.01 -1.55
N LYS A 60 18.02 -3.63 -0.61
CA LYS A 60 18.44 -5.03 -0.67
C LYS A 60 17.23 -5.96 -0.55
N ILE A 61 16.35 -5.71 0.40
CA ILE A 61 15.09 -6.46 0.59
C ILE A 61 14.23 -6.33 -0.65
N ARG A 62 14.07 -5.13 -1.18
CA ARG A 62 13.31 -4.87 -2.41
C ARG A 62 13.83 -5.66 -3.61
N GLN A 63 15.15 -5.63 -3.83
CA GLN A 63 15.79 -6.36 -4.93
C GLN A 63 15.59 -7.86 -4.79
N ALA A 64 15.69 -8.40 -3.58
CA ALA A 64 15.46 -9.83 -3.30
C ALA A 64 14.05 -10.30 -3.70
N VAL A 65 13.05 -9.42 -3.63
CA VAL A 65 11.66 -9.73 -4.02
C VAL A 65 11.28 -9.17 -5.40
N GLY A 66 12.27 -8.84 -6.24
CA GLY A 66 12.07 -8.43 -7.63
C GLY A 66 11.60 -6.98 -7.81
N ARG A 67 11.81 -6.11 -6.82
CA ARG A 67 11.51 -4.67 -6.89
C ARG A 67 12.78 -3.90 -7.23
N ARG A 68 12.74 -3.03 -8.24
CA ARG A 68 13.93 -2.38 -8.81
C ARG A 68 14.22 -0.98 -8.25
N SER A 69 13.18 -0.24 -7.83
CA SER A 69 13.35 1.12 -7.31
C SER A 69 14.12 1.10 -5.99
N ASP A 70 15.08 1.99 -5.84
CA ASP A 70 15.79 2.25 -4.61
C ASP A 70 14.98 3.14 -3.64
N LYS A 71 15.48 3.28 -2.43
CA LYS A 71 14.89 4.06 -1.34
C LYS A 71 14.65 5.51 -1.75
N GLU A 72 15.65 6.15 -2.31
CA GLU A 72 15.63 7.57 -2.67
C GLU A 72 14.59 7.86 -3.75
N THR A 73 14.47 6.96 -4.73
CA THR A 73 13.45 7.05 -5.78
C THR A 73 12.04 6.94 -5.22
N LEU A 74 11.82 6.02 -4.26
CA LEU A 74 10.51 5.88 -3.62
C LEU A 74 10.11 7.12 -2.83
N ILE A 75 11.05 7.64 -2.03
CA ILE A 75 10.82 8.84 -1.22
C ILE A 75 10.46 10.01 -2.13
N ARG A 76 11.27 10.29 -3.17
CA ARG A 76 10.97 11.37 -4.13
C ARG A 76 9.60 11.22 -4.82
N GLN A 77 9.21 9.99 -5.17
CA GLN A 77 7.90 9.74 -5.80
C GLN A 77 6.75 10.00 -4.81
N LEU A 78 6.89 9.60 -3.56
CA LEU A 78 5.90 9.86 -2.52
C LEU A 78 5.79 11.35 -2.21
N GLU A 79 6.91 12.04 -2.00
CA GLU A 79 6.97 13.49 -1.79
C GLU A 79 6.32 14.25 -2.96
N LYS A 80 6.60 13.82 -4.21
CA LYS A 80 5.97 14.41 -5.38
C LYS A 80 4.45 14.23 -5.37
N LEU A 81 3.96 13.03 -5.05
CA LEU A 81 2.52 12.77 -4.96
C LEU A 81 1.86 13.58 -3.84
N MET A 82 2.51 13.65 -2.69
CA MET A 82 2.04 14.45 -1.54
C MET A 82 1.99 15.95 -1.87
N SER A 83 2.92 16.45 -2.69
CA SER A 83 2.96 17.87 -3.06
C SER A 83 1.74 18.37 -3.84
N TYR A 84 0.91 17.48 -4.41
CA TYR A 84 -0.36 17.87 -5.03
C TYR A 84 -1.45 18.20 -4.01
N ASP A 85 -1.36 17.66 -2.79
CA ASP A 85 -2.31 17.90 -1.68
C ASP A 85 -3.80 17.69 -2.03
N GLN A 86 -4.10 16.74 -2.93
CA GLN A 86 -5.44 16.50 -3.45
C GLN A 86 -6.05 15.16 -3.02
N ALA A 87 -5.27 14.26 -2.46
CA ALA A 87 -5.70 12.90 -2.13
C ALA A 87 -5.06 12.40 -0.85
N ALA A 88 -5.73 11.48 -0.17
CA ALA A 88 -5.12 10.71 0.91
C ALA A 88 -4.09 9.73 0.35
N ILE A 89 -2.91 9.64 0.98
CA ILE A 89 -1.81 8.77 0.53
C ILE A 89 -1.50 7.74 1.60
N VAL A 90 -1.69 6.48 1.22
CA VAL A 90 -1.45 5.30 2.05
C VAL A 90 -0.38 4.45 1.38
N ILE A 91 0.51 3.88 2.16
CA ILE A 91 1.48 2.89 1.68
C ILE A 91 1.31 1.55 2.36
N ASP A 92 1.60 0.49 1.62
CA ASP A 92 1.73 -0.84 2.17
C ASP A 92 3.20 -1.12 2.51
N LEU A 93 3.46 -1.47 3.76
CA LEU A 93 4.71 -2.05 4.23
C LEU A 93 4.48 -3.52 4.58
N ILE A 94 5.49 -4.35 4.32
CA ILE A 94 5.43 -5.77 4.64
C ILE A 94 6.60 -6.15 5.53
N TYR A 95 6.31 -6.81 6.65
CA TYR A 95 7.32 -7.40 7.50
C TYR A 95 7.40 -8.91 7.33
N GLY A 96 8.58 -9.46 7.58
CA GLY A 96 8.85 -10.89 7.46
C GLY A 96 9.48 -11.31 6.13
N PHE A 97 10.07 -10.39 5.37
CA PHE A 97 10.83 -10.72 4.17
C PHE A 97 12.15 -11.47 4.49
N PRO A 98 12.66 -12.29 3.55
CA PRO A 98 14.05 -12.71 3.58
C PRO A 98 15.00 -11.51 3.77
N PHE A 99 16.04 -11.68 4.59
CA PHE A 99 17.00 -10.65 4.99
C PHE A 99 16.47 -9.50 5.86
N GLN A 100 15.18 -9.43 6.14
CA GLN A 100 14.64 -8.37 6.99
C GLN A 100 14.96 -8.62 8.45
N THR A 101 15.55 -7.64 9.11
CA THR A 101 15.82 -7.62 10.55
C THR A 101 14.85 -6.68 11.26
N LEU A 102 14.84 -6.70 12.60
CA LEU A 102 14.05 -5.76 13.38
C LEU A 102 14.48 -4.31 13.12
N GLU A 103 15.79 -4.07 12.93
CA GLU A 103 16.36 -2.76 12.66
C GLU A 103 15.91 -2.23 11.29
N THR A 104 15.95 -3.06 10.23
CA THR A 104 15.47 -2.64 8.90
C THR A 104 13.97 -2.38 8.92
N TRP A 105 13.20 -3.13 9.72
CA TRP A 105 11.78 -2.88 9.91
C TRP A 105 11.49 -1.57 10.65
N LYS A 106 12.26 -1.28 11.72
CA LYS A 106 12.18 0.00 12.44
C LYS A 106 12.47 1.18 11.52
N GLU A 107 13.45 1.05 10.65
CA GLU A 107 13.78 2.08 9.66
C GLU A 107 12.64 2.27 8.64
N ASP A 108 12.02 1.20 8.14
CA ASP A 108 10.84 1.28 7.27
C ASP A 108 9.70 2.06 7.93
N LEU A 109 9.39 1.77 9.20
CA LEU A 109 8.37 2.46 9.98
C LEU A 109 8.73 3.93 10.21
N ARG A 110 9.99 4.22 10.55
CA ARG A 110 10.49 5.58 10.77
C ARG A 110 10.32 6.43 9.51
N ILE A 111 10.75 5.94 8.36
CA ILE A 111 10.61 6.66 7.08
C ILE A 111 9.14 6.92 6.76
N GLY A 112 8.28 5.91 6.91
CA GLY A 112 6.84 6.06 6.65
C GLY A 112 6.19 7.15 7.51
N ARG A 113 6.60 7.26 8.78
CA ARG A 113 6.11 8.31 9.69
C ARG A 113 6.66 9.70 9.34
N GLU A 114 7.96 9.80 9.04
CA GLU A 114 8.61 11.07 8.72
C GLU A 114 8.12 11.68 7.40
N LEU A 115 7.64 10.86 6.47
CA LEU A 115 7.00 11.33 5.24
C LEU A 115 5.62 11.97 5.47
N ASN A 116 5.08 11.96 6.69
CA ASN A 116 3.75 12.52 6.99
C ASN A 116 2.63 12.00 6.08
N LEU A 117 2.66 10.71 5.76
CA LEU A 117 1.61 10.04 4.98
C LEU A 117 0.29 10.02 5.76
N ASP A 118 -0.83 9.93 5.06
CA ASP A 118 -2.16 9.87 5.67
C ASP A 118 -2.45 8.51 6.33
N GLY A 119 -1.82 7.44 5.82
CA GLY A 119 -1.95 6.11 6.40
C GLY A 119 -0.83 5.14 6.00
N ILE A 120 -0.68 4.09 6.80
CA ILE A 120 0.24 2.97 6.55
C ILE A 120 -0.47 1.66 6.86
N ASP A 121 -0.37 0.71 5.91
CA ASP A 121 -0.69 -0.68 6.15
C ASP A 121 0.58 -1.48 6.44
N CYS A 122 0.61 -2.21 7.55
CA CYS A 122 1.73 -3.10 7.93
C CYS A 122 1.26 -4.55 7.84
N TYR A 123 1.59 -5.23 6.76
CA TYR A 123 1.19 -6.61 6.52
C TYR A 123 2.31 -7.60 6.87
N GLN A 124 1.92 -8.77 7.39
CA GLN A 124 2.84 -9.89 7.49
C GLN A 124 3.00 -10.54 6.11
N LEU A 125 4.24 -10.83 5.71
CA LEU A 125 4.52 -11.57 4.49
C LEU A 125 3.83 -12.95 4.52
N ARG A 126 3.07 -13.23 3.47
CA ARG A 126 2.53 -14.57 3.19
C ARG A 126 3.22 -15.15 1.96
N VAL A 127 3.94 -16.24 2.15
CA VAL A 127 4.60 -16.95 1.05
C VAL A 127 3.66 -18.02 0.54
N PHE A 128 3.09 -17.80 -0.64
CA PHE A 128 2.18 -18.75 -1.26
C PHE A 128 2.96 -19.83 -2.01
N GLU A 129 2.53 -21.08 -1.88
CA GLU A 129 3.07 -22.18 -2.68
C GLU A 129 3.05 -21.85 -4.17
N LYS A 130 4.07 -22.30 -4.90
CA LYS A 130 4.26 -22.07 -6.32
C LYS A 130 4.58 -20.61 -6.72
N SER A 131 4.52 -19.64 -5.79
CA SER A 131 4.98 -18.27 -6.09
C SER A 131 6.47 -18.23 -6.44
N PRO A 132 6.95 -17.21 -7.18
CA PRO A 132 8.38 -17.05 -7.43
C PRO A 132 9.21 -16.98 -6.14
N LEU A 133 8.73 -16.29 -5.12
CA LEU A 133 9.40 -16.18 -3.82
C LEU A 133 9.51 -17.54 -3.14
N TYR A 134 8.44 -18.32 -3.12
CA TYR A 134 8.47 -19.70 -2.60
C TYR A 134 9.52 -20.54 -3.30
N LYS A 135 9.55 -20.53 -4.64
CA LYS A 135 10.55 -21.26 -5.42
C LYS A 135 11.97 -20.83 -5.12
N TYR A 136 12.23 -19.54 -4.93
CA TYR A 136 13.58 -19.05 -4.60
C TYR A 136 14.03 -19.47 -3.22
N ILE A 137 13.12 -19.52 -2.24
CA ILE A 137 13.42 -20.04 -0.90
C ILE A 137 13.69 -21.55 -0.97
N GLN A 138 12.82 -22.33 -1.63
CA GLN A 138 12.97 -23.78 -1.75
C GLN A 138 14.26 -24.20 -2.47
N ASN A 139 14.67 -23.43 -3.46
CA ASN A 139 15.90 -23.71 -4.22
C ASN A 139 17.17 -23.11 -3.56
N GLY A 140 17.07 -22.56 -2.37
CA GLY A 140 18.22 -21.97 -1.65
C GLY A 140 18.75 -20.67 -2.25
N LYS A 141 18.04 -20.04 -3.21
CA LYS A 141 18.42 -18.74 -3.78
C LYS A 141 18.19 -17.59 -2.81
N LEU A 142 17.20 -17.72 -1.95
CA LEU A 142 16.91 -16.79 -0.85
C LEU A 142 16.79 -17.58 0.45
N PRO A 143 17.22 -16.99 1.56
CA PRO A 143 16.96 -17.60 2.87
C PRO A 143 15.46 -17.59 3.17
N PRO A 144 14.96 -18.39 4.11
CA PRO A 144 13.63 -18.24 4.64
C PRO A 144 13.48 -16.85 5.27
N GLY A 145 12.24 -16.36 5.35
CA GLY A 145 11.94 -15.18 6.17
C GLY A 145 12.19 -15.45 7.66
N PRO A 146 12.14 -14.41 8.50
CA PRO A 146 12.34 -14.54 9.94
C PRO A 146 11.35 -15.54 10.57
N ASP A 147 11.73 -16.10 11.71
CA ASP A 147 10.89 -17.01 12.47
C ASP A 147 9.65 -16.34 13.09
N HIS A 148 8.88 -17.10 13.85
CA HIS A 148 7.66 -16.57 14.48
C HIS A 148 7.94 -15.53 15.55
N GLU A 149 9.02 -15.69 16.31
CA GLU A 149 9.39 -14.78 17.40
C GLU A 149 9.77 -13.42 16.84
N LEU A 150 10.64 -13.39 15.84
CA LEU A 150 11.02 -12.14 15.19
C LEU A 150 9.86 -11.48 14.46
N ARG A 151 8.97 -12.24 13.80
CA ARG A 151 7.76 -11.67 13.20
C ARG A 151 6.79 -11.09 14.23
N ALA A 152 6.66 -11.73 15.39
CA ALA A 152 5.88 -11.18 16.50
C ALA A 152 6.50 -9.89 17.04
N ALA A 153 7.83 -9.84 17.19
CA ALA A 153 8.54 -8.63 17.58
C ALA A 153 8.35 -7.49 16.54
N MET A 154 8.42 -7.81 15.25
CA MET A 154 8.14 -6.83 14.18
C MET A 154 6.71 -6.28 14.25
N PHE A 155 5.73 -7.12 14.53
CA PHE A 155 4.36 -6.66 14.71
C PHE A 155 4.21 -5.75 15.94
N GLN A 156 4.79 -6.15 17.07
CA GLN A 156 4.80 -5.33 18.29
C GLN A 156 5.46 -3.97 18.04
N GLU A 157 6.59 -3.96 17.34
CA GLU A 157 7.30 -2.74 16.96
C GLU A 157 6.41 -1.81 16.13
N ALA A 158 5.67 -2.34 15.15
CA ALA A 158 4.73 -1.53 14.37
C ALA A 158 3.65 -0.91 15.27
N VAL A 159 3.06 -1.70 16.16
CA VAL A 159 2.05 -1.20 17.10
C VAL A 159 2.60 -0.10 18.00
N GLN A 160 3.76 -0.35 18.61
CA GLN A 160 4.40 0.60 19.52
C GLN A 160 4.79 1.89 18.78
N SER A 161 5.49 1.76 17.65
CA SER A 161 5.98 2.86 16.86
C SER A 161 4.85 3.80 16.38
N MET A 162 3.74 3.23 15.92
CA MET A 162 2.59 4.03 15.48
C MET A 162 1.85 4.68 16.65
N HIS A 163 1.72 3.97 17.76
CA HIS A 163 1.11 4.52 18.98
C HIS A 163 1.92 5.69 19.54
N GLU A 164 3.25 5.57 19.63
CA GLU A 164 4.14 6.63 20.09
C GLU A 164 4.10 7.87 19.19
N ALA A 165 3.85 7.67 17.89
CA ALA A 165 3.64 8.76 16.93
C ALA A 165 2.22 9.36 16.96
N GLY A 166 1.33 8.87 17.82
CA GLY A 166 -0.05 9.35 17.93
C GLY A 166 -0.97 8.90 16.79
N TRP A 167 -0.57 7.90 16.02
CA TRP A 167 -1.39 7.38 14.92
C TRP A 167 -2.54 6.52 15.45
N LYS A 168 -3.71 6.67 14.84
CA LYS A 168 -4.89 5.89 15.21
C LYS A 168 -4.94 4.58 14.42
N ARG A 169 -5.18 3.48 15.11
CA ARG A 169 -5.35 2.17 14.50
C ARG A 169 -6.79 1.97 14.04
N LEU A 170 -7.01 1.72 12.76
CA LEU A 170 -8.34 1.44 12.19
C LEU A 170 -8.60 -0.06 12.00
N SER A 171 -7.57 -0.85 11.78
CA SER A 171 -7.69 -2.32 11.67
C SER A 171 -6.44 -3.01 12.23
N ILE A 172 -6.34 -4.33 12.08
CA ILE A 172 -5.19 -5.08 12.57
C ILE A 172 -3.87 -4.62 11.94
N SER A 173 -3.90 -4.17 10.69
CA SER A 173 -2.74 -3.77 9.90
C SER A 173 -2.71 -2.29 9.52
N HIS A 174 -3.81 -1.55 9.70
CA HIS A 174 -3.98 -0.20 9.17
C HIS A 174 -3.91 0.87 10.25
N TRP A 175 -3.03 1.84 10.08
CA TRP A 175 -2.86 3.03 10.92
C TRP A 175 -3.00 4.30 10.10
N VAL A 176 -3.56 5.34 10.72
CA VAL A 176 -3.79 6.65 10.11
C VAL A 176 -3.21 7.76 10.98
N SER A 177 -2.59 8.74 10.34
CA SER A 177 -2.02 9.91 11.00
C SER A 177 -3.04 11.03 11.20
N ASN A 178 -4.09 11.06 10.36
CA ASN A 178 -5.07 12.15 10.32
C ASN A 178 -6.42 11.65 9.80
N THR A 179 -7.37 12.58 9.59
CA THR A 179 -8.75 12.27 9.18
C THR A 179 -8.98 12.23 7.66
N ARG A 180 -7.96 12.49 6.83
CA ARG A 180 -8.08 12.38 5.36
C ARG A 180 -8.22 10.93 4.92
N GLU A 181 -7.51 10.02 5.62
CA GLU A 181 -7.64 8.59 5.40
C GLU A 181 -8.87 8.05 6.12
N ARG A 182 -9.87 7.64 5.34
CA ARG A 182 -11.16 7.12 5.85
C ARG A 182 -11.27 5.60 5.73
N ASN A 183 -10.51 5.02 4.80
CA ASN A 183 -10.46 3.59 4.54
C ASN A 183 -11.84 2.95 4.30
N PHE A 184 -12.69 3.61 3.53
CA PHE A 184 -14.07 3.21 3.30
C PHE A 184 -14.19 1.84 2.65
N TYR A 185 -13.33 1.55 1.67
CA TYR A 185 -13.34 0.23 1.03
C TYR A 185 -13.21 -0.91 2.05
N ASN A 186 -12.20 -0.87 2.92
CA ASN A 186 -12.01 -1.92 3.92
C ASN A 186 -13.14 -1.98 4.95
N TYR A 187 -13.69 -0.84 5.30
CA TYR A 187 -14.84 -0.78 6.21
C TYR A 187 -16.05 -1.47 5.60
N TYR A 188 -16.46 -1.08 4.39
CA TYR A 188 -17.62 -1.63 3.72
C TYR A 188 -17.44 -3.09 3.30
N ALA A 189 -16.26 -3.49 2.80
CA ALA A 189 -15.98 -4.87 2.44
C ALA A 189 -16.10 -5.83 3.63
N LYS A 190 -15.85 -5.36 4.86
CA LYS A 190 -15.98 -6.16 6.09
C LYS A 190 -17.40 -6.13 6.70
N THR A 191 -18.26 -5.21 6.29
CA THR A 191 -19.62 -5.04 6.83
C THR A 191 -20.71 -5.64 5.95
N ARG A 192 -20.37 -6.54 5.01
CA ARG A 192 -21.28 -7.22 4.08
C ARG A 192 -22.06 -6.25 3.17
N THR A 193 -21.46 -5.12 2.84
CA THR A 193 -22.02 -4.21 1.84
C THR A 193 -21.85 -4.82 0.45
N ASP A 194 -22.85 -4.64 -0.40
CA ASP A 194 -22.78 -5.08 -1.79
C ASP A 194 -21.58 -4.46 -2.51
N CYS A 195 -20.89 -5.28 -3.30
CA CYS A 195 -19.73 -4.89 -4.05
C CYS A 195 -19.87 -5.35 -5.51
N LEU A 196 -19.98 -4.41 -6.41
CA LEU A 196 -19.99 -4.68 -7.85
C LEU A 196 -18.56 -4.78 -8.38
N ALA A 197 -18.28 -5.87 -9.08
CA ALA A 197 -16.98 -6.11 -9.68
C ALA A 197 -17.00 -5.81 -11.19
N PHE A 198 -16.01 -5.05 -11.68
CA PHE A 198 -15.84 -4.74 -13.10
C PHE A 198 -14.44 -5.12 -13.56
N GLY A 199 -14.34 -5.83 -14.69
CA GLY A 199 -13.09 -6.23 -15.31
C GLY A 199 -12.47 -7.53 -14.80
N PRO A 200 -11.38 -8.00 -15.44
CA PRO A 200 -10.74 -9.27 -15.12
C PRO A 200 -10.05 -9.22 -13.76
N GLY A 201 -10.29 -10.23 -12.93
CA GLY A 201 -9.68 -10.35 -11.62
C GLY A 201 -10.38 -9.57 -10.49
N ALA A 202 -11.40 -8.77 -10.80
CA ALA A 202 -12.20 -8.12 -9.77
C ALA A 202 -13.14 -9.12 -9.11
N GLY A 203 -13.22 -9.05 -7.79
CA GLY A 203 -14.15 -9.86 -6.98
C GLY A 203 -15.26 -8.98 -6.40
N GLY A 204 -16.49 -9.48 -6.40
CA GLY A 204 -17.63 -8.77 -5.81
C GLY A 204 -18.58 -9.73 -5.11
N ASN A 205 -19.53 -9.19 -4.39
CA ASN A 205 -20.61 -9.90 -3.75
C ASN A 205 -21.89 -9.06 -3.79
N LEU A 206 -23.02 -9.73 -3.97
CA LEU A 206 -24.35 -9.15 -3.86
C LEU A 206 -25.11 -9.94 -2.80
N SER A 207 -25.75 -9.28 -1.86
CA SER A 207 -26.57 -9.87 -0.79
C SER A 207 -28.02 -10.02 -1.21
#